data_3cd49985ddfa98cb7f40af551d5f6e70
#
_entry.id   3cd49985ddfa98cb7f40af551d5f6e70
#
_cell.length_a   1.000
_cell.length_b   1.000
_cell.length_c   1.000
_cell.angle_alpha   90.00
_cell.angle_beta   90.00
_cell.angle_gamma   90.00
#
_symmetry.space_group_name_H-M   'P 1'
#
loop_
_entity.id
_entity.type
_entity.pdbx_description
1 polymer ?
#
loop_
_entity_poly.entity_id
_entity_poly.type
_entity_poly.pdbx_seq_one_letter_code
_entity_poly.pdbx_strand_id
1 'polypeptide(L)'
;MAVRKKTGLGLLPKLLIGTLIPILVAFLVIWGVVFFSVDLGNFRMTSIKDIGSGSLKQLTTTALKESKSSLDKLGEQIIKEKAIDVAAQIEIFIKTHSKMKKEDVLKDPWLKLIAVQKVGETGYTAVHDNQGINYFHVNPKIVGTDLHDLSKPLPAFWKILEASLKGPASGYYDWKDADGKIRPKYMYLAPVTDTDLIVAATTYIDEFSRPAKAMEGKMKGIERTYLEDYQDRIKVFYLVILGVIIVLLLTIYFYARSVIHPIRYLSEVADKISLGELNTPIQLKGKGEVGVLAESIERMQISVKAAIERLQKRREGK
;
A
#
# COMPACT_ATOMS: atom_id res chain seq x y z
N MET A 1 -57.11 -4.07 -54.13
CA MET A 1 -57.12 -3.70 -52.71
C MET A 1 -55.69 -3.49 -52.25
N ALA A 2 -55.27 -2.23 -52.08
CA ALA A 2 -53.88 -1.90 -51.78
C ALA A 2 -53.55 -2.26 -50.33
N VAL A 3 -52.62 -3.17 -50.14
CA VAL A 3 -52.08 -3.51 -48.80
C VAL A 3 -51.29 -2.30 -48.27
N ARG A 4 -51.84 -1.63 -47.30
CA ARG A 4 -51.23 -0.50 -46.61
C ARG A 4 -50.00 -1.02 -45.83
N LYS A 5 -48.78 -0.77 -46.39
CA LYS A 5 -47.51 -1.10 -45.77
C LYS A 5 -47.42 -0.37 -44.42
N LYS A 6 -47.68 -1.04 -43.30
CA LYS A 6 -47.38 -0.51 -41.97
C LYS A 6 -45.87 -0.43 -41.79
N THR A 7 -45.32 0.76 -41.87
CA THR A 7 -43.90 1.06 -41.70
C THR A 7 -43.53 0.92 -40.21
N GLY A 8 -43.26 -0.31 -39.80
CA GLY A 8 -42.60 -0.61 -38.55
C GLY A 8 -41.28 -1.35 -38.85
N LEU A 9 -40.24 -1.10 -38.06
CA LEU A 9 -39.01 -1.89 -38.18
C LEU A 9 -39.33 -3.37 -38.09
N GLY A 10 -38.79 -4.15 -39.04
CA GLY A 10 -38.94 -5.60 -39.10
C GLY A 10 -38.44 -6.33 -37.83
N LEU A 11 -38.82 -7.61 -37.71
CA LEU A 11 -38.43 -8.44 -36.54
C LEU A 11 -36.91 -8.52 -36.42
N LEU A 12 -36.19 -8.69 -37.55
CA LEU A 12 -34.75 -8.76 -37.60
C LEU A 12 -34.04 -7.48 -37.09
N PRO A 13 -34.42 -6.25 -37.56
CA PRO A 13 -33.88 -5.03 -36.96
C PRO A 13 -34.25 -4.84 -35.49
N LYS A 14 -35.44 -5.25 -35.06
CA LYS A 14 -35.82 -5.18 -33.64
C LYS A 14 -35.01 -6.15 -32.77
N LEU A 15 -34.76 -7.36 -33.28
CA LEU A 15 -33.87 -8.34 -32.65
C LEU A 15 -32.44 -7.80 -32.54
N LEU A 16 -31.91 -7.27 -33.63
CA LEU A 16 -30.55 -6.70 -33.67
C LEU A 16 -30.44 -5.49 -32.71
N ILE A 17 -31.38 -4.55 -32.78
CA ILE A 17 -31.37 -3.36 -31.92
C ILE A 17 -31.65 -3.72 -30.47
N GLY A 18 -32.62 -4.60 -30.20
CA GLY A 18 -33.04 -4.98 -28.85
C GLY A 18 -32.06 -5.87 -28.09
N THR A 19 -31.20 -6.64 -28.77
CA THR A 19 -30.26 -7.58 -28.12
C THR A 19 -28.80 -7.24 -28.39
N LEU A 20 -28.45 -7.00 -29.66
CA LEU A 20 -27.05 -6.83 -30.04
C LEU A 20 -26.49 -5.48 -29.58
N ILE A 21 -27.28 -4.40 -29.66
CA ILE A 21 -26.83 -3.06 -29.22
C ILE A 21 -26.56 -3.02 -27.72
N PRO A 22 -27.46 -3.48 -26.81
CA PRO A 22 -27.16 -3.52 -25.38
C PRO A 22 -25.94 -4.37 -25.02
N ILE A 23 -25.77 -5.52 -25.70
CA ILE A 23 -24.60 -6.37 -25.51
C ILE A 23 -23.32 -5.64 -25.93
N LEU A 24 -23.36 -4.96 -27.08
CA LEU A 24 -22.22 -4.21 -27.63
C LEU A 24 -21.89 -2.99 -26.73
N VAL A 25 -22.90 -2.28 -26.25
CA VAL A 25 -22.74 -1.17 -25.28
C VAL A 25 -22.17 -1.70 -23.96
N ALA A 26 -22.69 -2.81 -23.43
CA ALA A 26 -22.15 -3.46 -22.24
C ALA A 26 -20.69 -3.84 -22.41
N PHE A 27 -20.32 -4.41 -23.56
CA PHE A 27 -18.94 -4.76 -23.90
C PHE A 27 -18.05 -3.52 -24.00
N LEU A 28 -18.51 -2.45 -24.64
CA LEU A 28 -17.77 -1.18 -24.75
C LEU A 28 -17.59 -0.51 -23.39
N VAL A 29 -18.60 -0.56 -22.52
CA VAL A 29 -18.49 -0.03 -21.14
C VAL A 29 -17.48 -0.85 -20.34
N ILE A 30 -17.56 -2.18 -20.39
CA ILE A 30 -16.57 -3.06 -19.70
C ILE A 30 -15.18 -2.78 -20.25
N TRP A 31 -15.04 -2.74 -21.59
CA TRP A 31 -13.77 -2.45 -22.25
C TRP A 31 -13.24 -1.06 -21.88
N GLY A 32 -14.08 -0.05 -21.87
CA GLY A 32 -13.73 1.31 -21.46
C GLY A 32 -13.28 1.36 -19.99
N VAL A 33 -14.00 0.69 -19.08
CA VAL A 33 -13.62 0.60 -17.67
C VAL A 33 -12.31 -0.16 -17.49
N VAL A 34 -12.11 -1.27 -18.21
CA VAL A 34 -10.85 -2.01 -18.20
C VAL A 34 -9.73 -1.15 -18.80
N PHE A 35 -9.98 -0.40 -19.86
CA PHE A 35 -8.99 0.43 -20.53
C PHE A 35 -8.62 1.67 -19.72
N PHE A 36 -9.60 2.36 -19.10
CA PHE A 36 -9.37 3.60 -18.34
C PHE A 36 -9.11 3.39 -16.84
N SER A 37 -9.65 2.32 -16.23
CA SER A 37 -9.44 2.03 -14.80
C SER A 37 -8.29 1.06 -14.55
N VAL A 38 -8.00 0.21 -15.52
CA VAL A 38 -6.80 -0.62 -15.56
C VAL A 38 -5.92 0.01 -16.62
N ASP A 39 -5.07 0.94 -16.23
CA ASP A 39 -3.96 1.39 -17.07
C ASP A 39 -3.29 0.12 -17.63
N LEU A 40 -3.28 -0.05 -18.95
CA LEU A 40 -2.74 -1.27 -19.59
C LEU A 40 -1.30 -1.57 -19.12
N GLY A 41 -0.57 -0.54 -18.67
CA GLY A 41 0.69 -0.66 -17.94
C GLY A 41 0.54 -1.40 -16.61
N ASN A 42 -0.57 -1.22 -15.89
CA ASN A 42 -0.82 -1.87 -14.60
C ASN A 42 -1.33 -3.31 -14.74
N PHE A 43 -2.02 -3.69 -15.80
CA PHE A 43 -2.47 -5.08 -16.02
C PHE A 43 -1.29 -6.02 -16.35
N ARG A 44 -0.31 -5.55 -17.13
CA ARG A 44 0.98 -6.24 -17.27
C ARG A 44 1.78 -6.24 -15.95
N MET A 45 1.64 -5.19 -15.13
CA MET A 45 2.30 -5.11 -13.83
C MET A 45 1.63 -5.95 -12.74
N THR A 46 0.35 -6.29 -12.78
CA THR A 46 -0.26 -7.12 -11.70
C THR A 46 0.28 -8.55 -11.71
N SER A 47 0.53 -9.14 -12.88
CA SER A 47 1.19 -10.46 -12.93
C SER A 47 2.70 -10.38 -12.66
N ILE A 48 3.35 -9.24 -12.97
CA ILE A 48 4.73 -8.94 -12.58
C ILE A 48 4.77 -8.44 -11.13
N LYS A 49 3.68 -7.91 -10.60
CA LYS A 49 3.57 -7.29 -9.28
C LYS A 49 3.56 -8.30 -8.14
N ASP A 50 2.95 -9.46 -8.29
CA ASP A 50 3.01 -10.52 -7.26
C ASP A 50 4.39 -11.17 -7.20
N ILE A 51 5.14 -11.18 -8.30
CA ILE A 51 6.53 -11.65 -8.35
C ILE A 51 7.50 -10.48 -8.07
N GLY A 52 7.22 -9.28 -8.58
CA GLY A 52 8.11 -8.12 -8.46
C GLY A 52 7.94 -7.31 -7.17
N SER A 53 6.72 -7.18 -6.61
CA SER A 53 6.49 -6.40 -5.40
C SER A 53 7.06 -7.08 -4.16
N GLY A 54 6.99 -8.39 -4.07
CA GLY A 54 7.63 -9.17 -3.01
C GLY A 54 9.15 -9.02 -3.06
N SER A 55 9.74 -9.19 -4.24
CA SER A 55 11.19 -9.04 -4.46
C SER A 55 11.66 -7.59 -4.30
N LEU A 56 10.91 -6.62 -4.81
CA LEU A 56 11.22 -5.19 -4.65
C LEU A 56 11.10 -4.75 -3.18
N LYS A 57 10.08 -5.20 -2.47
CA LYS A 57 9.91 -4.95 -1.03
C LYS A 57 11.05 -5.60 -0.23
N GLN A 58 11.44 -6.82 -0.57
CA GLN A 58 12.56 -7.50 0.06
C GLN A 58 13.90 -6.80 -0.23
N LEU A 59 14.17 -6.42 -1.48
CA LEU A 59 15.35 -5.65 -1.85
C LEU A 59 15.41 -4.31 -1.12
N THR A 60 14.30 -3.59 -1.04
CA THR A 60 14.23 -2.30 -0.37
C THR A 60 14.41 -2.42 1.14
N THR A 61 13.77 -3.39 1.79
CA THR A 61 13.95 -3.63 3.24
C THR A 61 15.38 -4.05 3.54
N THR A 62 15.98 -4.87 2.70
CA THR A 62 17.39 -5.28 2.83
C THR A 62 18.32 -4.08 2.63
N ALA A 63 18.13 -3.29 1.57
CA ALA A 63 18.94 -2.10 1.30
C ALA A 63 18.83 -1.05 2.42
N LEU A 64 17.63 -0.83 2.97
CA LEU A 64 17.45 0.08 4.12
C LEU A 64 18.11 -0.45 5.39
N LYS A 65 18.05 -1.75 5.64
CA LYS A 65 18.73 -2.40 6.78
C LYS A 65 20.25 -2.30 6.65
N GLU A 66 20.78 -2.56 5.47
CA GLU A 66 22.20 -2.44 5.18
C GLU A 66 22.69 -0.99 5.27
N SER A 67 21.92 -0.04 4.71
CA SER A 67 22.18 1.40 4.81
C SER A 67 22.22 1.85 6.26
N LYS A 68 21.24 1.43 7.07
CA LYS A 68 21.22 1.74 8.51
C LYS A 68 22.43 1.17 9.21
N SER A 69 22.78 -0.09 8.97
CA SER A 69 23.95 -0.73 9.57
C SER A 69 25.25 -0.04 9.18
N SER A 70 25.37 0.38 7.92
CA SER A 70 26.56 1.10 7.42
C SER A 70 26.67 2.49 8.04
N LEU A 71 25.55 3.19 8.21
CA LEU A 71 25.50 4.51 8.85
C LEU A 71 25.82 4.41 10.36
N ASP A 72 25.32 3.38 11.04
CA ASP A 72 25.63 3.13 12.45
C ASP A 72 27.15 2.85 12.62
N LYS A 73 27.73 2.01 11.74
CA LYS A 73 29.20 1.76 11.73
C LYS A 73 30.03 3.01 11.44
N LEU A 74 29.56 3.85 10.51
CA LEU A 74 30.20 5.15 10.26
C LEU A 74 30.14 6.03 11.50
N GLY A 75 29.02 6.03 12.21
CA GLY A 75 28.86 6.72 13.50
C GLY A 75 29.84 6.20 14.55
N GLU A 76 29.99 4.88 14.69
CA GLU A 76 30.98 4.28 15.57
C GLU A 76 32.42 4.73 15.24
N GLN A 77 32.74 4.80 13.95
CA GLN A 77 34.05 5.27 13.47
C GLN A 77 34.29 6.74 13.84
N ILE A 78 33.31 7.62 13.61
CA ILE A 78 33.38 9.05 13.97
C ILE A 78 33.59 9.23 15.48
N ILE A 79 32.87 8.45 16.31
CA ILE A 79 33.01 8.49 17.76
C ILE A 79 34.40 8.04 18.18
N LYS A 80 34.90 6.94 17.58
CA LYS A 80 36.26 6.42 17.81
C LYS A 80 37.34 7.45 17.49
N GLU A 81 37.30 8.00 16.27
CA GLU A 81 38.26 9.00 15.82
C GLU A 81 38.23 10.21 16.74
N LYS A 82 37.06 10.67 17.15
CA LYS A 82 36.94 11.80 18.08
C LYS A 82 37.55 11.54 19.45
N ALA A 83 37.38 10.34 20.01
CA ALA A 83 38.01 9.98 21.28
C ALA A 83 39.54 9.97 21.16
N ILE A 84 40.06 9.40 20.08
CA ILE A 84 41.51 9.34 19.82
C ILE A 84 42.09 10.74 19.62
N ASP A 85 41.44 11.58 18.82
CA ASP A 85 41.88 12.94 18.55
C ASP A 85 41.94 13.79 19.82
N VAL A 86 40.90 13.69 20.68
CA VAL A 86 40.85 14.42 21.95
C VAL A 86 41.93 13.86 22.90
N ALA A 87 42.15 12.56 22.94
CA ALA A 87 43.23 11.96 23.76
C ALA A 87 44.59 12.50 23.32
N ALA A 88 44.87 12.55 22.01
CA ALA A 88 46.12 13.12 21.50
C ALA A 88 46.26 14.63 21.80
N GLN A 89 45.20 15.40 21.71
CA GLN A 89 45.18 16.83 22.08
C GLN A 89 45.53 17.03 23.58
N ILE A 90 44.94 16.20 24.45
CA ILE A 90 45.23 16.22 25.91
C ILE A 90 46.66 15.82 26.16
N GLU A 91 47.18 14.79 25.51
CA GLU A 91 48.57 14.36 25.60
C GLU A 91 49.52 15.51 25.25
N ILE A 92 49.32 16.19 24.12
CA ILE A 92 50.13 17.35 23.68
C ILE A 92 50.07 18.46 24.72
N PHE A 93 48.81 18.77 25.24
CA PHE A 93 48.65 19.79 26.22
C PHE A 93 49.44 19.51 27.51
N ILE A 94 49.37 18.29 28.05
CA ILE A 94 50.08 17.87 29.25
C ILE A 94 51.61 17.93 29.03
N LYS A 95 52.08 17.42 27.88
CA LYS A 95 53.54 17.47 27.54
C LYS A 95 54.07 18.90 27.47
N THR A 96 53.31 19.81 26.91
CA THR A 96 53.71 21.23 26.77
C THR A 96 53.64 21.99 28.09
N HIS A 97 52.83 21.51 29.09
CA HIS A 97 52.69 22.08 30.39
C HIS A 97 53.34 21.24 31.52
N SER A 98 54.38 20.49 31.19
CA SER A 98 55.06 19.52 32.06
C SER A 98 55.63 20.11 33.36
N LYS A 99 55.76 21.46 33.46
CA LYS A 99 56.19 22.14 34.70
C LYS A 99 55.04 22.43 35.68
N MET A 100 53.79 22.26 35.26
CA MET A 100 52.61 22.45 36.15
C MET A 100 52.36 21.16 36.95
N LYS A 101 51.85 21.32 38.17
CA LYS A 101 51.39 20.19 38.98
C LYS A 101 50.16 19.58 38.32
N LYS A 102 49.97 18.27 38.45
CA LYS A 102 48.83 17.56 37.89
C LYS A 102 47.47 18.20 38.29
N GLU A 103 47.34 18.58 39.56
CA GLU A 103 46.13 19.19 40.09
C GLU A 103 45.81 20.56 39.45
N ASP A 104 46.85 21.33 39.04
CA ASP A 104 46.67 22.64 38.38
C ASP A 104 46.36 22.47 36.92
N VAL A 105 46.98 21.49 36.26
CA VAL A 105 46.73 21.09 34.85
C VAL A 105 45.26 20.66 34.72
N LEU A 106 44.76 19.83 35.63
CA LEU A 106 43.37 19.34 35.61
C LEU A 106 42.30 20.40 35.92
N LYS A 107 42.73 21.56 36.44
CA LYS A 107 41.83 22.72 36.63
C LYS A 107 41.95 23.78 35.54
N ASP A 108 42.83 23.56 34.55
CA ASP A 108 43.05 24.54 33.51
C ASP A 108 41.85 24.67 32.58
N PRO A 109 41.35 25.92 32.37
CA PRO A 109 40.19 26.17 31.51
C PRO A 109 40.41 25.74 30.06
N TRP A 110 41.64 25.83 29.52
CA TRP A 110 41.94 25.41 28.16
C TRP A 110 41.89 23.90 28.02
N LEU A 111 42.41 23.17 29.02
CA LEU A 111 42.32 21.72 29.02
C LEU A 111 40.84 21.28 29.05
N LYS A 112 39.98 21.97 29.80
CA LYS A 112 38.55 21.71 29.81
C LYS A 112 37.92 21.87 28.43
N LEU A 113 38.31 22.93 27.68
CA LEU A 113 37.80 23.13 26.31
C LEU A 113 38.27 22.03 25.34
N ILE A 114 39.46 21.49 25.54
CA ILE A 114 39.99 20.36 24.76
C ILE A 114 39.27 19.06 25.17
N ALA A 115 39.06 18.84 26.45
CA ALA A 115 38.51 17.63 27.03
C ALA A 115 37.01 17.43 26.73
N VAL A 116 36.24 18.54 26.67
CA VAL A 116 34.79 18.50 26.49
C VAL A 116 34.43 19.09 25.12
N GLN A 117 34.36 18.24 24.12
CA GLN A 117 34.01 18.61 22.75
C GLN A 117 32.71 17.92 22.32
N LYS A 118 32.04 18.52 21.35
CA LYS A 118 30.82 17.96 20.75
C LYS A 118 31.15 16.75 19.85
N VAL A 119 30.28 15.72 19.89
CA VAL A 119 30.33 14.54 19.05
C VAL A 119 28.97 14.39 18.37
N GLY A 120 28.91 14.52 17.03
CA GLY A 120 27.65 14.54 16.34
C GLY A 120 26.72 15.66 16.79
N GLU A 121 25.42 15.40 16.86
CA GLU A 121 24.43 16.41 17.30
C GLU A 121 24.24 16.42 18.82
N THR A 122 24.21 15.25 19.44
CA THR A 122 23.80 15.05 20.84
C THR A 122 24.91 14.54 21.74
N GLY A 123 26.03 14.12 21.15
CA GLY A 123 27.14 13.52 21.86
C GLY A 123 28.19 14.52 22.35
N TYR A 124 29.09 14.03 23.16
CA TYR A 124 30.17 14.80 23.77
C TYR A 124 31.34 13.88 24.14
N THR A 125 32.49 14.53 24.42
CA THR A 125 33.62 13.87 25.07
C THR A 125 33.66 14.21 26.54
N ALA A 126 34.14 13.26 27.34
CA ALA A 126 34.36 13.39 28.80
C ALA A 126 35.70 12.74 29.15
N VAL A 127 36.27 13.09 30.30
CA VAL A 127 37.53 12.54 30.72
C VAL A 127 37.46 12.06 32.16
N HIS A 128 37.85 10.83 32.41
CA HIS A 128 38.01 10.24 33.74
C HIS A 128 39.40 9.62 33.88
N ASP A 129 39.80 9.29 35.08
CA ASP A 129 41.02 8.56 35.29
C ASP A 129 40.79 7.04 35.35
N ASN A 130 41.92 6.29 35.55
CA ASN A 130 41.87 4.84 35.67
C ASN A 130 41.28 4.35 37.02
N GLN A 131 40.95 5.25 37.94
CA GLN A 131 40.18 4.97 39.17
C GLN A 131 38.68 5.30 39.04
N GLY A 132 38.24 5.74 37.86
CA GLY A 132 36.84 6.05 37.58
C GLY A 132 36.40 7.43 38.04
N ILE A 133 37.30 8.32 38.49
CA ILE A 133 36.95 9.69 38.87
C ILE A 133 36.85 10.56 37.64
N ASN A 134 35.70 11.21 37.44
CA ASN A 134 35.44 12.07 36.33
C ASN A 134 36.01 13.47 36.51
N TYR A 135 36.89 13.93 35.66
CA TYR A 135 37.50 15.27 35.70
C TYR A 135 36.83 16.27 34.79
N PHE A 136 36.37 15.84 33.60
CA PHE A 136 35.76 16.73 32.62
C PHE A 136 34.51 16.10 32.05
N HIS A 137 33.40 16.82 32.15
CA HIS A 137 32.12 16.36 31.63
C HIS A 137 31.24 17.57 31.18
N VAL A 138 30.37 17.37 30.18
CA VAL A 138 29.39 18.38 29.73
C VAL A 138 28.41 18.76 30.84
N ASN A 139 28.03 17.81 31.69
CA ASN A 139 27.20 18.07 32.89
C ASN A 139 28.12 18.30 34.12
N PRO A 140 28.14 19.51 34.67
CA PRO A 140 29.00 19.85 35.81
C PRO A 140 28.74 19.00 37.07
N LYS A 141 27.54 18.41 37.21
CA LYS A 141 27.19 17.58 38.37
C LYS A 141 27.92 16.22 38.37
N ILE A 142 28.49 15.83 37.25
CA ILE A 142 29.24 14.56 37.09
C ILE A 142 30.74 14.78 37.36
N VAL A 143 31.21 16.01 37.27
CA VAL A 143 32.62 16.33 37.54
C VAL A 143 32.92 16.05 39.01
N GLY A 144 33.99 15.28 39.27
CA GLY A 144 34.42 14.85 40.61
C GLY A 144 33.66 13.64 41.17
N THR A 145 32.71 13.07 40.40
CA THR A 145 32.00 11.84 40.85
C THR A 145 32.79 10.59 40.53
N ASP A 146 32.60 9.56 41.32
CA ASP A 146 33.10 8.21 41.06
C ASP A 146 32.14 7.45 40.16
N LEU A 147 32.60 7.07 38.98
CA LEU A 147 31.80 6.33 37.99
C LEU A 147 31.50 4.88 38.42
N HIS A 148 32.17 4.34 39.50
CA HIS A 148 31.84 3.05 40.11
C HIS A 148 30.40 3.01 40.61
N ASP A 149 29.84 4.16 41.05
CA ASP A 149 28.46 4.27 41.48
C ASP A 149 27.47 3.89 40.40
N LEU A 150 27.89 3.95 39.12
CA LEU A 150 27.08 3.54 37.94
C LEU A 150 27.17 2.04 37.62
N SER A 151 28.02 1.28 38.32
CA SER A 151 28.24 -0.15 38.08
C SER A 151 26.97 -1.00 38.22
N LYS A 152 26.14 -0.70 39.24
CA LYS A 152 24.87 -1.38 39.50
C LYS A 152 23.73 -0.88 38.59
N PRO A 153 23.48 0.45 38.51
CA PRO A 153 22.38 0.96 37.70
C PRO A 153 22.61 0.85 36.18
N LEU A 154 23.88 0.85 35.74
CA LEU A 154 24.25 0.81 34.31
C LEU A 154 25.38 -0.22 34.06
N PRO A 155 25.10 -1.52 34.22
CA PRO A 155 26.15 -2.56 34.15
C PRO A 155 26.82 -2.65 32.74
N ALA A 156 26.09 -2.38 31.65
CA ALA A 156 26.67 -2.35 30.32
C ALA A 156 27.66 -1.18 30.14
N PHE A 157 27.33 0.01 30.67
CA PHE A 157 28.20 1.16 30.70
C PHE A 157 29.49 0.84 31.51
N TRP A 158 29.32 0.29 32.72
CA TRP A 158 30.44 -0.06 33.59
C TRP A 158 31.38 -1.09 32.92
N LYS A 159 30.85 -2.11 32.27
CA LYS A 159 31.65 -3.13 31.56
C LYS A 159 32.56 -2.51 30.52
N ILE A 160 32.12 -1.45 29.82
CA ILE A 160 32.94 -0.76 28.82
C ILE A 160 34.05 0.06 29.53
N LEU A 161 33.74 0.75 30.63
CA LEU A 161 34.73 1.46 31.41
C LEU A 161 35.79 0.50 31.97
N GLU A 162 35.39 -0.59 32.59
CA GLU A 162 36.30 -1.59 33.13
C GLU A 162 37.22 -2.16 32.06
N ALA A 163 36.71 -2.41 30.86
CA ALA A 163 37.54 -2.86 29.75
C ALA A 163 38.58 -1.81 29.34
N SER A 164 38.28 -0.51 29.48
CA SER A 164 39.21 0.58 29.10
C SER A 164 40.43 0.69 29.99
N LEU A 165 40.42 0.08 31.17
CA LEU A 165 41.60 -0.01 32.08
C LEU A 165 42.73 -0.86 31.49
N LYS A 166 42.42 -1.73 30.50
CA LYS A 166 43.41 -2.61 29.82
C LYS A 166 43.79 -2.10 28.44
N GLY A 167 43.23 -1.02 27.96
CA GLY A 167 43.46 -0.43 26.66
C GLY A 167 42.17 0.15 26.04
N PRO A 168 42.19 0.59 24.78
CA PRO A 168 40.99 1.14 24.13
C PRO A 168 39.82 0.18 24.21
N ALA A 169 38.63 0.69 24.54
CA ALA A 169 37.40 -0.09 24.68
C ALA A 169 36.22 0.62 24.06
N SER A 170 35.22 -0.14 23.62
CA SER A 170 33.99 0.43 23.07
C SER A 170 32.82 -0.49 23.29
N GLY A 171 31.61 0.08 23.20
CA GLY A 171 30.40 -0.70 23.29
C GLY A 171 29.13 0.14 23.31
N TYR A 172 28.02 -0.59 23.32
CA TYR A 172 26.69 -0.02 23.42
C TYR A 172 26.20 -0.11 24.88
N TYR A 173 25.46 0.92 25.28
CA TYR A 173 24.76 0.95 26.55
C TYR A 173 23.47 1.78 26.43
N ASP A 174 22.47 1.41 27.20
CA ASP A 174 21.21 2.14 27.25
C ASP A 174 21.32 3.33 28.20
N TRP A 175 20.86 4.49 27.73
CA TRP A 175 20.82 5.71 28.52
C TRP A 175 19.42 6.25 28.59
N LYS A 176 19.00 6.62 29.81
CA LYS A 176 17.72 7.27 30.03
C LYS A 176 17.87 8.78 29.91
N ASP A 177 17.20 9.34 28.91
CA ASP A 177 17.19 10.78 28.66
C ASP A 177 16.41 11.56 29.70
N ALA A 178 16.54 12.89 29.67
CA ALA A 178 15.80 13.79 30.55
C ALA A 178 14.27 13.69 30.36
N ASP A 179 13.81 13.29 29.16
CA ASP A 179 12.40 13.03 28.85
C ASP A 179 11.93 11.62 29.27
N GLY A 180 12.79 10.85 29.92
CA GLY A 180 12.52 9.51 30.44
C GLY A 180 12.66 8.39 29.39
N LYS A 181 12.96 8.68 28.12
CA LYS A 181 13.16 7.68 27.08
C LYS A 181 14.51 7.00 27.22
N ILE A 182 14.49 5.68 27.05
CA ILE A 182 15.69 4.86 26.98
C ILE A 182 16.13 4.76 25.53
N ARG A 183 17.39 5.15 25.25
CA ARG A 183 17.96 5.12 23.90
C ARG A 183 19.36 4.53 23.95
N PRO A 184 19.74 3.74 22.92
CA PRO A 184 21.08 3.18 22.84
C PRO A 184 22.09 4.27 22.50
N LYS A 185 23.12 4.37 23.33
CA LYS A 185 24.35 5.13 23.07
C LYS A 185 25.49 4.19 22.70
N TYR A 186 26.37 4.68 21.87
CA TYR A 186 27.67 4.07 21.64
C TYR A 186 28.73 4.92 22.31
N MET A 187 29.74 4.27 22.88
CA MET A 187 30.87 4.92 23.53
C MET A 187 32.17 4.28 23.05
N TYR A 188 33.17 5.11 22.83
CA TYR A 188 34.56 4.69 22.64
C TYR A 188 35.44 5.36 23.69
N LEU A 189 36.35 4.60 24.27
CA LEU A 189 37.26 5.01 25.32
C LEU A 189 38.71 4.91 24.79
N ALA A 190 39.42 6.03 24.81
CA ALA A 190 40.80 6.15 24.37
C ALA A 190 41.68 6.57 25.54
N PRO A 191 42.63 5.74 26.00
CA PRO A 191 43.65 6.15 26.99
C PRO A 191 44.49 7.28 26.45
N VAL A 192 44.84 8.24 27.33
CA VAL A 192 45.81 9.29 27.02
C VAL A 192 47.21 8.77 27.36
N THR A 193 48.09 8.79 26.35
CA THR A 193 49.47 8.21 26.49
C THR A 193 50.23 8.86 27.65
N ASP A 194 51.00 8.04 28.41
CA ASP A 194 51.80 8.44 29.52
C ASP A 194 51.04 9.12 30.70
N THR A 195 49.73 8.86 30.76
CA THR A 195 48.89 9.39 31.85
C THR A 195 47.93 8.30 32.38
N ASP A 196 47.22 8.62 33.46
CA ASP A 196 46.12 7.80 33.97
C ASP A 196 44.74 8.24 33.42
N LEU A 197 44.70 9.20 32.50
CA LEU A 197 43.48 9.74 31.94
C LEU A 197 42.96 8.89 30.77
N ILE A 198 41.62 8.83 30.66
CA ILE A 198 40.91 8.13 29.63
C ILE A 198 39.84 9.06 29.08
N VAL A 199 39.84 9.27 27.79
CA VAL A 199 38.82 10.06 27.04
C VAL A 199 37.68 9.15 26.63
N ALA A 200 36.48 9.47 27.05
CA ALA A 200 35.24 8.88 26.58
C ALA A 200 34.60 9.78 25.52
N ALA A 201 34.35 9.28 24.32
CA ALA A 201 33.47 9.91 23.35
C ALA A 201 32.19 9.10 23.25
N THR A 202 31.03 9.74 23.32
CA THR A 202 29.72 9.06 23.29
C THR A 202 28.67 9.87 22.59
N THR A 203 27.74 9.19 21.89
CA THR A 203 26.53 9.79 21.34
C THR A 203 25.43 8.75 21.14
N TYR A 204 24.19 9.20 20.84
CA TYR A 204 23.11 8.30 20.40
C TYR A 204 23.37 7.82 19.00
N ILE A 205 23.58 6.52 18.81
CA ILE A 205 23.94 5.96 17.50
C ILE A 205 22.85 6.15 16.45
N ASP A 206 21.60 6.21 16.90
CA ASP A 206 20.46 6.38 16.01
C ASP A 206 20.40 7.76 15.32
N GLU A 207 21.20 8.74 15.74
CA GLU A 207 21.29 10.01 15.01
C GLU A 207 21.95 9.85 13.63
N PHE A 208 22.90 8.95 13.50
CA PHE A 208 23.57 8.67 12.23
C PHE A 208 22.65 7.96 11.24
N SER A 209 21.76 7.10 11.72
CA SER A 209 20.80 6.37 10.88
C SER A 209 19.47 7.07 10.66
N ARG A 210 19.27 8.31 11.14
CA ARG A 210 18.05 9.12 10.86
C ARG A 210 17.67 9.21 9.40
N PRO A 211 18.61 9.45 8.44
CA PRO A 211 18.25 9.50 7.03
C PRO A 211 17.62 8.20 6.52
N ALA A 212 18.15 7.04 6.94
CA ALA A 212 17.60 5.74 6.58
C ALA A 212 16.21 5.52 7.19
N LYS A 213 15.99 5.91 8.45
CA LYS A 213 14.67 5.87 9.10
C LYS A 213 13.65 6.79 8.42
N ALA A 214 14.06 8.00 8.02
CA ALA A 214 13.20 8.92 7.28
C ALA A 214 12.78 8.36 5.92
N MET A 215 13.70 7.70 5.22
CA MET A 215 13.42 7.03 3.95
C MET A 215 12.46 5.85 4.13
N GLU A 216 12.64 5.04 5.18
CA GLU A 216 11.68 3.98 5.54
C GLU A 216 10.27 4.53 5.77
N GLY A 217 10.15 5.64 6.51
CA GLY A 217 8.86 6.29 6.74
C GLY A 217 8.18 6.77 5.45
N LYS A 218 8.94 7.39 4.54
CA LYS A 218 8.43 7.81 3.23
C LYS A 218 7.97 6.62 2.40
N MET A 219 8.70 5.52 2.40
CA MET A 219 8.33 4.31 1.64
C MET A 219 7.06 3.67 2.17
N LYS A 220 6.90 3.56 3.50
CA LYS A 220 5.64 3.08 4.12
C LYS A 220 4.46 3.99 3.77
N GLY A 221 4.68 5.30 3.70
CA GLY A 221 3.68 6.27 3.24
C GLY A 221 3.24 6.01 1.79
N ILE A 222 4.18 5.84 0.87
CA ILE A 222 3.92 5.54 -0.54
C ILE A 222 3.16 4.20 -0.67
N GLU A 223 3.60 3.15 0.03
CA GLU A 223 2.94 1.84 0.03
C GLU A 223 1.48 1.95 0.49
N ARG A 224 1.22 2.71 1.56
CA ARG A 224 -0.14 2.93 2.09
C ARG A 224 -1.03 3.67 1.10
N THR A 225 -0.57 4.80 0.57
CA THR A 225 -1.34 5.59 -0.43
C THR A 225 -1.66 4.74 -1.66
N TYR A 226 -0.70 3.93 -2.10
CA TYR A 226 -0.90 3.04 -3.25
C TYR A 226 -1.96 1.96 -2.98
N LEU A 227 -1.97 1.36 -1.78
CA LEU A 227 -2.96 0.35 -1.40
C LEU A 227 -4.37 0.95 -1.26
N GLU A 228 -4.50 2.16 -0.71
CA GLU A 228 -5.77 2.87 -0.58
C GLU A 228 -6.36 3.19 -1.97
N ASP A 229 -5.56 3.73 -2.88
CA ASP A 229 -5.96 4.07 -4.26
C ASP A 229 -6.39 2.82 -5.06
N TYR A 230 -5.69 1.70 -4.88
CA TYR A 230 -6.04 0.42 -5.50
C TYR A 230 -7.37 -0.14 -5.01
N GLN A 231 -7.65 -0.07 -3.71
CA GLN A 231 -8.91 -0.52 -3.11
C GLN A 231 -10.12 0.27 -3.65
N ASP A 232 -10.00 1.57 -3.79
CA ASP A 232 -11.09 2.41 -4.30
C ASP A 232 -11.36 2.18 -5.79
N ARG A 233 -10.33 1.97 -6.60
CA ARG A 233 -10.47 1.57 -8.03
C ARG A 233 -11.18 0.24 -8.18
N ILE A 234 -10.88 -0.76 -7.34
CA ILE A 234 -11.56 -2.06 -7.34
C ILE A 234 -13.05 -1.91 -7.00
N LYS A 235 -13.42 -1.09 -6.02
CA LYS A 235 -14.84 -0.84 -5.68
C LYS A 235 -15.60 -0.25 -6.86
N VAL A 236 -15.04 0.75 -7.53
CA VAL A 236 -15.63 1.35 -8.73
C VAL A 236 -15.80 0.30 -9.84
N PHE A 237 -14.79 -0.54 -10.07
CA PHE A 237 -14.86 -1.63 -11.04
C PHE A 237 -16.02 -2.59 -10.77
N TYR A 238 -16.19 -3.07 -9.52
CA TYR A 238 -17.30 -3.94 -9.18
C TYR A 238 -18.68 -3.25 -9.31
N LEU A 239 -18.79 -1.97 -8.97
CA LEU A 239 -20.04 -1.20 -9.15
C LEU A 239 -20.43 -1.09 -10.63
N VAL A 240 -19.47 -0.87 -11.53
CA VAL A 240 -19.73 -0.79 -12.97
C VAL A 240 -20.15 -2.17 -13.51
N ILE A 241 -19.48 -3.26 -13.13
CA ILE A 241 -19.89 -4.61 -13.53
C ILE A 241 -21.31 -4.91 -13.06
N LEU A 242 -21.65 -4.58 -11.81
CA LEU A 242 -22.98 -4.79 -11.29
C LEU A 242 -24.03 -3.99 -12.09
N GLY A 243 -23.74 -2.73 -12.43
CA GLY A 243 -24.59 -1.91 -13.28
C GLY A 243 -24.82 -2.52 -14.66
N VAL A 244 -23.78 -3.02 -15.30
CA VAL A 244 -23.88 -3.70 -16.61
C VAL A 244 -24.74 -4.96 -16.51
N ILE A 245 -24.58 -5.79 -15.49
CA ILE A 245 -25.41 -6.98 -15.26
C ILE A 245 -26.88 -6.61 -15.12
N ILE A 246 -27.21 -5.57 -14.35
CA ILE A 246 -28.60 -5.09 -14.18
C ILE A 246 -29.18 -4.65 -15.52
N VAL A 247 -28.46 -3.87 -16.33
CA VAL A 247 -28.91 -3.44 -17.65
C VAL A 247 -29.16 -4.62 -18.59
N LEU A 248 -28.29 -5.62 -18.58
CA LEU A 248 -28.47 -6.84 -19.38
C LEU A 248 -29.70 -7.63 -18.93
N LEU A 249 -29.92 -7.81 -17.63
CA LEU A 249 -31.11 -8.49 -17.10
C LEU A 249 -32.41 -7.77 -17.48
N LEU A 250 -32.44 -6.43 -17.35
CA LEU A 250 -33.58 -5.63 -17.79
C LEU A 250 -33.85 -5.76 -19.30
N THR A 251 -32.79 -5.75 -20.11
CA THR A 251 -32.89 -5.92 -21.55
C THR A 251 -33.49 -7.29 -21.90
N ILE A 252 -33.00 -8.37 -21.28
CA ILE A 252 -33.52 -9.74 -21.46
C ILE A 252 -34.98 -9.80 -21.03
N TYR A 253 -35.34 -9.21 -19.91
CA TYR A 253 -36.72 -9.19 -19.41
C TYR A 253 -37.67 -8.47 -20.39
N PHE A 254 -37.34 -7.26 -20.85
CA PHE A 254 -38.16 -6.52 -21.80
C PHE A 254 -38.23 -7.24 -23.14
N TYR A 255 -37.17 -7.86 -23.60
CA TYR A 255 -37.18 -8.66 -24.81
C TYR A 255 -38.10 -9.89 -24.69
N ALA A 256 -37.98 -10.65 -23.60
CA ALA A 256 -38.83 -11.80 -23.34
C ALA A 256 -40.34 -11.39 -23.33
N ARG A 257 -40.69 -10.27 -22.69
CA ARG A 257 -42.04 -9.77 -22.62
C ARG A 257 -42.53 -9.22 -23.97
N SER A 258 -41.69 -8.60 -24.77
CA SER A 258 -42.09 -7.92 -26.02
C SER A 258 -42.14 -8.86 -27.23
N VAL A 259 -41.36 -9.94 -27.21
CA VAL A 259 -41.21 -10.84 -28.38
C VAL A 259 -41.59 -12.28 -28.05
N ILE A 260 -40.98 -12.88 -27.05
CA ILE A 260 -41.13 -14.32 -26.76
C ILE A 260 -42.55 -14.63 -26.28
N HIS A 261 -43.07 -13.88 -25.35
CA HIS A 261 -44.40 -14.12 -24.79
C HIS A 261 -45.51 -14.03 -25.81
N PRO A 262 -45.60 -12.96 -26.68
CA PRO A 262 -46.58 -12.89 -27.76
C PRO A 262 -46.48 -14.05 -28.79
N ILE A 263 -45.25 -14.46 -29.18
CA ILE A 263 -45.08 -15.56 -30.10
C ILE A 263 -45.59 -16.88 -29.51
N ARG A 264 -45.26 -17.16 -28.24
CA ARG A 264 -45.77 -18.33 -27.52
C ARG A 264 -47.30 -18.35 -27.47
N TYR A 265 -47.92 -17.20 -27.11
CA TYR A 265 -49.39 -17.05 -27.09
C TYR A 265 -49.98 -17.35 -28.45
N LEU A 266 -49.44 -16.80 -29.54
CA LEU A 266 -49.96 -17.07 -30.91
C LEU A 266 -49.77 -18.53 -31.31
N SER A 267 -48.69 -19.19 -30.91
CA SER A 267 -48.49 -20.63 -31.12
C SER A 267 -49.56 -21.47 -30.38
N GLU A 268 -49.88 -21.12 -29.13
CA GLU A 268 -50.95 -21.80 -28.36
C GLU A 268 -52.35 -21.57 -28.98
N VAL A 269 -52.62 -20.39 -29.54
CA VAL A 269 -53.87 -20.10 -30.24
C VAL A 269 -53.94 -20.87 -31.54
N ALA A 270 -52.86 -20.94 -32.32
CA ALA A 270 -52.83 -21.71 -33.57
C ALA A 270 -53.03 -23.23 -33.28
N ASP A 271 -52.54 -23.76 -32.21
CA ASP A 271 -52.70 -25.13 -31.78
C ASP A 271 -54.17 -25.42 -31.43
N LYS A 272 -54.83 -24.52 -30.68
CA LYS A 272 -56.30 -24.59 -30.39
C LYS A 272 -57.14 -24.57 -31.63
N ILE A 273 -56.80 -23.71 -32.61
CA ILE A 273 -57.51 -23.66 -33.90
C ILE A 273 -57.36 -25.00 -34.65
N SER A 274 -56.19 -25.61 -34.60
CA SER A 274 -55.91 -26.94 -35.23
C SER A 274 -56.74 -28.08 -34.61
N LEU A 275 -57.03 -27.95 -33.29
CA LEU A 275 -57.89 -28.91 -32.56
C LEU A 275 -59.38 -28.65 -32.72
N GLY A 276 -59.75 -27.63 -33.52
CA GLY A 276 -61.19 -27.34 -33.80
C GLY A 276 -61.80 -26.27 -32.91
N GLU A 277 -61.06 -25.63 -32.03
CA GLU A 277 -61.51 -24.49 -31.19
C GLU A 277 -61.55 -23.17 -32.00
N LEU A 278 -62.46 -23.08 -32.99
CA LEU A 278 -62.49 -21.98 -33.95
C LEU A 278 -63.06 -20.66 -33.40
N ASN A 279 -63.50 -20.61 -32.16
CA ASN A 279 -64.01 -19.39 -31.50
C ASN A 279 -63.06 -18.77 -30.53
N THR A 280 -61.79 -19.21 -30.46
CA THR A 280 -60.76 -18.67 -29.55
C THR A 280 -60.44 -17.22 -29.95
N PRO A 281 -60.69 -16.18 -29.14
CA PRO A 281 -60.43 -14.81 -29.55
C PRO A 281 -58.91 -14.53 -29.57
N ILE A 282 -58.41 -13.89 -30.62
CA ILE A 282 -57.03 -13.45 -30.71
C ILE A 282 -56.93 -12.04 -30.16
N GLN A 283 -56.60 -11.92 -28.87
CA GLN A 283 -56.55 -10.62 -28.13
C GLN A 283 -55.25 -9.84 -28.33
N LEU A 284 -54.36 -10.25 -29.23
CA LEU A 284 -53.02 -9.68 -29.41
C LEU A 284 -53.04 -8.63 -30.54
N LYS A 285 -53.11 -7.35 -30.16
CA LYS A 285 -52.90 -6.19 -31.05
C LYS A 285 -51.42 -5.81 -31.03
N GLY A 286 -50.60 -6.62 -31.72
CA GLY A 286 -49.18 -6.35 -31.83
C GLY A 286 -48.83 -5.31 -32.89
N LYS A 287 -47.73 -4.58 -32.74
CA LYS A 287 -47.10 -3.74 -33.76
C LYS A 287 -45.93 -4.51 -34.40
N GLY A 288 -45.73 -4.32 -35.74
CA GLY A 288 -44.66 -4.98 -36.47
C GLY A 288 -45.01 -6.44 -36.85
N GLU A 289 -44.01 -7.30 -37.00
CA GLU A 289 -44.18 -8.66 -37.55
C GLU A 289 -45.01 -9.59 -36.66
N VAL A 290 -44.91 -9.42 -35.35
CA VAL A 290 -45.75 -10.17 -34.37
C VAL A 290 -47.24 -9.79 -34.57
N GLY A 291 -47.54 -8.53 -34.86
CA GLY A 291 -48.90 -8.09 -35.21
C GLY A 291 -49.36 -8.67 -36.55
N VAL A 292 -48.48 -8.69 -37.57
CA VAL A 292 -48.76 -9.31 -38.88
C VAL A 292 -49.02 -10.80 -38.72
N LEU A 293 -48.27 -11.48 -37.88
CA LEU A 293 -48.47 -12.89 -37.55
C LEU A 293 -49.81 -13.14 -36.90
N ALA A 294 -50.20 -12.29 -35.93
CA ALA A 294 -51.51 -12.35 -35.27
C ALA A 294 -52.66 -12.18 -36.27
N GLU A 295 -52.60 -11.17 -37.15
CA GLU A 295 -53.59 -10.93 -38.21
C GLU A 295 -53.64 -12.11 -39.21
N SER A 296 -52.53 -12.76 -39.45
CA SER A 296 -52.48 -13.92 -40.36
C SER A 296 -53.14 -15.16 -39.77
N ILE A 297 -52.89 -15.42 -38.48
CA ILE A 297 -53.54 -16.51 -37.71
C ILE A 297 -55.06 -16.23 -37.63
N GLU A 298 -55.47 -14.98 -37.38
CA GLU A 298 -56.90 -14.58 -37.33
C GLU A 298 -57.58 -14.83 -38.69
N ARG A 299 -56.97 -14.42 -39.81
CA ARG A 299 -57.51 -14.73 -41.17
C ARG A 299 -57.61 -16.22 -41.42
N MET A 300 -56.62 -17.02 -41.00
CA MET A 300 -56.61 -18.48 -41.10
C MET A 300 -57.78 -19.07 -40.30
N GLN A 301 -58.02 -18.60 -39.05
CA GLN A 301 -59.13 -19.02 -38.19
C GLN A 301 -60.50 -18.76 -38.85
N ILE A 302 -60.69 -17.56 -39.39
CA ILE A 302 -61.91 -17.19 -40.09
C ILE A 302 -62.14 -18.07 -41.32
N SER A 303 -61.10 -18.32 -42.11
CA SER A 303 -61.16 -19.15 -43.34
C SER A 303 -61.51 -20.62 -43.02
N VAL A 304 -60.88 -21.21 -42.00
CA VAL A 304 -61.14 -22.57 -41.53
C VAL A 304 -62.56 -22.70 -41.01
N LYS A 305 -63.00 -21.74 -40.19
CA LYS A 305 -64.38 -21.71 -39.68
C LYS A 305 -65.40 -21.68 -40.81
N ALA A 306 -65.26 -20.76 -41.76
CA ALA A 306 -66.12 -20.67 -42.96
C ALA A 306 -66.15 -21.94 -43.83
N ALA A 307 -65.00 -22.64 -43.97
CA ALA A 307 -64.96 -23.89 -44.69
C ALA A 307 -65.72 -25.02 -44.00
N ILE A 308 -65.59 -25.13 -42.67
CA ILE A 308 -66.30 -26.11 -41.87
C ILE A 308 -67.80 -25.85 -41.87
N GLU A 309 -68.25 -24.64 -41.68
CA GLU A 309 -69.67 -24.25 -41.76
C GLU A 309 -70.29 -24.55 -43.14
N ARG A 310 -69.56 -24.32 -44.25
CA ARG A 310 -69.96 -24.73 -45.58
C ARG A 310 -70.11 -26.24 -45.76
N LEU A 311 -69.21 -27.03 -45.21
CA LEU A 311 -69.24 -28.46 -45.22
C LEU A 311 -70.40 -29.04 -44.41
N GLN A 312 -70.70 -28.45 -43.24
CA GLN A 312 -71.82 -28.81 -42.39
C GLN A 312 -73.14 -28.53 -43.13
N LYS A 313 -73.33 -27.33 -43.69
CA LYS A 313 -74.50 -27.02 -44.52
C LYS A 313 -74.74 -27.91 -45.71
N ARG A 314 -73.66 -28.40 -46.36
CA ARG A 314 -73.75 -29.41 -47.47
C ARG A 314 -74.13 -30.77 -46.96
N ARG A 315 -73.87 -31.14 -45.73
CA ARG A 315 -74.26 -32.41 -45.12
C ARG A 315 -75.71 -32.39 -44.63
N GLU A 316 -76.24 -31.26 -44.15
CA GLU A 316 -77.60 -31.11 -43.67
C GLU A 316 -78.59 -30.89 -44.80
N GLY A 317 -78.14 -30.52 -46.00
CA GLY A 317 -79.00 -30.31 -47.22
C GLY A 317 -79.02 -31.51 -48.15
N LYS A 318 -78.59 -32.68 -47.73
CA LYS A 318 -78.69 -34.02 -48.35
C LYS A 318 -79.56 -34.89 -47.47
#